data_1091d9a06a51d9c39cf1a20c6f42e4c4
#
_entry.id   1091d9a06a51d9c39cf1a20c6f42e4c4
#
_cell.length_a   1.000
_cell.length_b   1.000
_cell.length_c   1.000
_cell.angle_alpha   90.00
_cell.angle_beta   90.00
_cell.angle_gamma   90.00
#
_symmetry.space_group_name_H-M   'P 1'
#
loop_
_entity.id
_entity.type
_entity.pdbx_description
1 polymer ?
#
loop_
_entity_poly.entity_id
_entity_poly.type
_entity_poly.pdbx_seq_one_letter_code
_entity_poly.pdbx_strand_id
1 'polypeptide(L)'
;MTSTTTEGLLIVGEDECEKLVGRAEAFDAVETVFAAMARGDAYNFPVIREAIEYADALYGFKSGFDRAGKVLGVKSGGYWPGNMDNGLSNHQSTVFLFDPDTGKLATLVGGNYLTAIRTAASSAVSIAHLSRKDAKVLGMVGAGHQSTFQLRAAAEQRDFEKVVAWNPHPEMLPRLEAVASELGLEFQGVSQEELGAQADVIITITSAFEPLLMSEWIKPGTHLACMGTDTKGKQEVDAKLVVSATVFTDEVAQSVTIGEAQHAVGSGALSDDAITPIGAVINGEHPGRSSAEEITLFDGTGVGLQDLAVASVAAQLAAQAGTAQRVLL
;
A
#
# COMPACT_ATOMS: atom_id res chain seq x y z
N MET A 1 37.04 12.82 -4.22
CA MET A 1 36.43 12.27 -5.43
C MET A 1 35.38 13.26 -5.88
N THR A 2 35.59 13.98 -6.95
CA THR A 2 34.70 14.99 -7.50
C THR A 2 33.46 14.28 -8.01
N SER A 3 32.33 14.41 -7.26
CA SER A 3 31.01 14.06 -7.75
C SER A 3 30.76 14.85 -9.04
N THR A 4 30.76 14.18 -10.16
CA THR A 4 30.20 14.72 -11.40
C THR A 4 28.68 14.82 -11.16
N THR A 5 28.23 15.96 -10.64
CA THR A 5 26.81 16.33 -10.68
C THR A 5 26.44 16.37 -12.15
N THR A 6 25.73 15.34 -12.59
CA THR A 6 25.12 15.31 -13.92
C THR A 6 24.10 16.45 -13.93
N GLU A 7 24.42 17.53 -14.63
CA GLU A 7 23.55 18.72 -14.70
C GLU A 7 22.22 18.34 -15.37
N GLY A 8 21.11 18.85 -14.81
CA GLY A 8 19.77 18.74 -15.35
C GLY A 8 18.82 17.88 -14.52
N LEU A 9 17.52 18.16 -14.67
CA LEU A 9 16.41 17.40 -14.12
C LEU A 9 16.30 16.05 -14.82
N LEU A 10 16.25 14.96 -14.05
CA LEU A 10 15.97 13.63 -14.55
C LEU A 10 14.44 13.44 -14.67
N ILE A 11 13.96 12.95 -15.82
CA ILE A 11 12.54 12.64 -16.03
C ILE A 11 12.40 11.16 -16.35
N VAL A 12 11.55 10.46 -15.58
CA VAL A 12 11.20 9.04 -15.75
C VAL A 12 9.70 8.95 -15.97
N GLY A 13 9.28 8.56 -17.17
CA GLY A 13 7.86 8.44 -17.54
C GLY A 13 7.19 7.18 -16.96
N GLU A 14 5.86 7.11 -17.06
CA GLU A 14 5.06 5.97 -16.59
C GLU A 14 5.50 4.64 -17.23
N ASP A 15 5.63 4.62 -18.57
CA ASP A 15 6.02 3.42 -19.32
C ASP A 15 7.40 2.90 -18.92
N GLU A 16 8.29 3.80 -18.50
CA GLU A 16 9.63 3.44 -18.06
C GLU A 16 9.60 2.91 -16.62
N CYS A 17 8.77 3.50 -15.76
CA CYS A 17 8.54 2.96 -14.42
C CYS A 17 8.01 1.53 -14.48
N GLU A 18 7.04 1.25 -15.35
CA GLU A 18 6.44 -0.07 -15.52
C GLU A 18 7.44 -1.12 -16.01
N LYS A 19 8.37 -0.74 -16.88
CA LYS A 19 9.42 -1.65 -17.39
C LYS A 19 10.50 -1.95 -16.36
N LEU A 20 10.87 -0.98 -15.54
CA LEU A 20 12.06 -1.05 -14.69
C LEU A 20 11.76 -1.49 -13.25
N VAL A 21 10.59 -1.13 -12.71
CA VAL A 21 10.26 -1.39 -11.32
C VAL A 21 9.34 -2.59 -11.23
N GLY A 22 9.89 -3.73 -10.87
CA GLY A 22 9.13 -4.94 -10.60
C GLY A 22 8.64 -5.02 -9.15
N ARG A 23 7.96 -6.14 -8.82
CA ARG A 23 7.43 -6.37 -7.47
C ARG A 23 8.54 -6.53 -6.43
N ALA A 24 9.66 -7.15 -6.80
CA ALA A 24 10.80 -7.33 -5.89
C ALA A 24 11.42 -5.98 -5.51
N GLU A 25 11.69 -5.11 -6.47
CA GLU A 25 12.23 -3.77 -6.23
C GLU A 25 11.27 -2.93 -5.37
N ALA A 26 9.97 -3.02 -5.62
CA ALA A 26 8.98 -2.31 -4.84
C ALA A 26 8.86 -2.86 -3.41
N PHE A 27 8.92 -4.19 -3.23
CA PHE A 27 8.93 -4.84 -1.93
C PHE A 27 10.11 -4.39 -1.10
N ASP A 28 11.33 -4.49 -1.63
CA ASP A 28 12.57 -4.13 -0.93
C ASP A 28 12.58 -2.64 -0.55
N ALA A 29 12.11 -1.77 -1.44
CA ALA A 29 12.03 -0.34 -1.18
C ALA A 29 11.04 -0.01 -0.04
N VAL A 30 9.85 -0.63 -0.06
CA VAL A 30 8.81 -0.41 0.96
C VAL A 30 9.23 -1.00 2.30
N GLU A 31 9.78 -2.22 2.34
CA GLU A 31 10.29 -2.84 3.55
C GLU A 31 11.40 -1.98 4.19
N THR A 32 12.36 -1.53 3.37
CA THR A 32 13.48 -0.68 3.82
C THR A 32 12.98 0.62 4.45
N VAL A 33 12.01 1.30 3.80
CA VAL A 33 11.52 2.58 4.31
C VAL A 33 10.67 2.40 5.57
N PHE A 34 9.89 1.33 5.70
CA PHE A 34 9.18 1.02 6.94
C PHE A 34 10.15 0.77 8.10
N ALA A 35 11.23 0.03 7.86
CA ALA A 35 12.28 -0.16 8.84
C ALA A 35 12.93 1.18 9.26
N ALA A 36 13.21 2.07 8.31
CA ALA A 36 13.77 3.40 8.58
C ALA A 36 12.80 4.29 9.36
N MET A 37 11.50 4.24 9.07
CA MET A 37 10.47 4.98 9.81
C MET A 37 10.45 4.57 11.28
N ALA A 38 10.45 3.28 11.60
CA ALA A 38 10.43 2.79 12.97
C ALA A 38 11.69 3.20 13.77
N ARG A 39 12.85 3.30 13.11
CA ARG A 39 14.08 3.82 13.75
C ARG A 39 14.11 5.35 13.90
N GLY A 40 13.12 6.08 13.35
CA GLY A 40 13.11 7.53 13.30
C GLY A 40 14.10 8.13 12.29
N ASP A 41 14.61 7.33 11.36
CA ASP A 41 15.48 7.77 10.27
C ASP A 41 14.70 8.38 9.11
N ALA A 42 13.43 8.03 8.97
CA ALA A 42 12.53 8.56 7.96
C ALA A 42 11.21 9.00 8.59
N TYR A 43 10.62 10.08 8.08
CA TYR A 43 9.36 10.60 8.60
C TYR A 43 8.51 11.24 7.51
N ASN A 44 7.19 11.05 7.64
CA ASN A 44 6.20 11.67 6.77
C ASN A 44 5.92 13.10 7.22
N PHE A 45 5.69 13.98 6.27
CA PHE A 45 5.10 15.29 6.54
C PHE A 45 3.57 15.17 6.54
N PRO A 46 2.85 16.15 7.15
CA PRO A 46 1.39 16.14 7.15
C PRO A 46 0.81 15.99 5.75
N VAL A 47 -0.14 15.07 5.60
CA VAL A 47 -0.86 14.87 4.33
C VAL A 47 -1.85 16.00 4.11
N ILE A 48 -1.86 16.54 2.89
CA ILE A 48 -2.87 17.49 2.43
C ILE A 48 -3.72 16.80 1.38
N ARG A 49 -5.04 16.82 1.57
CA ARG A 49 -6.01 16.27 0.61
C ARG A 49 -7.28 17.09 0.67
N GLU A 50 -7.61 17.73 -0.42
CA GLU A 50 -8.71 18.68 -0.52
C GLU A 50 -9.64 18.31 -1.67
N ALA A 51 -10.95 18.52 -1.44
CA ALA A 51 -11.92 18.59 -2.53
C ALA A 51 -11.73 19.92 -3.23
N ILE A 52 -11.45 19.89 -4.55
CA ILE A 52 -11.16 21.11 -5.31
C ILE A 52 -12.42 21.82 -5.81
N GLU A 53 -13.61 21.32 -5.45
CA GLU A 53 -14.92 21.86 -5.87
C GLU A 53 -15.07 21.98 -7.41
N TYR A 54 -14.34 21.14 -8.13
CA TYR A 54 -14.38 21.04 -9.59
C TYR A 54 -14.26 19.58 -10.02
N ALA A 55 -15.11 19.11 -10.94
CA ALA A 55 -15.14 17.73 -11.47
C ALA A 55 -15.25 16.65 -10.40
N ASP A 56 -15.84 16.94 -9.23
CA ASP A 56 -15.92 16.06 -8.05
C ASP A 56 -14.57 15.45 -7.65
N ALA A 57 -13.49 16.18 -7.93
CA ALA A 57 -12.15 15.70 -7.79
C ALA A 57 -11.54 16.01 -6.42
N LEU A 58 -10.65 15.11 -6.00
CA LEU A 58 -9.79 15.27 -4.83
C LEU A 58 -8.36 15.50 -5.32
N TYR A 59 -7.65 16.46 -4.71
CA TYR A 59 -6.25 16.73 -5.01
C TYR A 59 -5.44 16.90 -3.73
N GLY A 60 -4.17 16.51 -3.75
CA GLY A 60 -3.34 16.64 -2.55
C GLY A 60 -1.89 16.23 -2.72
N PHE A 61 -1.22 16.21 -1.57
CA PHE A 61 0.21 15.95 -1.46
C PHE A 61 0.49 14.95 -0.36
N LYS A 62 1.37 14.00 -0.66
CA LYS A 62 2.02 13.12 0.32
C LYS A 62 3.52 13.32 0.21
N SER A 63 4.17 13.68 1.29
CA SER A 63 5.58 14.07 1.29
C SER A 63 6.30 13.54 2.53
N GLY A 64 7.62 13.53 2.50
CA GLY A 64 8.43 13.07 3.61
C GLY A 64 9.92 13.15 3.31
N PHE A 65 10.71 12.74 4.29
CA PHE A 65 12.16 12.68 4.18
C PHE A 65 12.71 11.40 4.81
N ASP A 66 13.33 10.56 4.02
CA ASP A 66 14.22 9.50 4.47
C ASP A 66 15.65 10.05 4.53
N ARG A 67 16.11 10.30 5.78
CA ARG A 67 17.47 10.83 6.02
C ARG A 67 18.54 9.82 5.71
N ALA A 68 18.29 8.53 5.99
CA ALA A 68 19.26 7.47 5.76
C ALA A 68 19.47 7.23 4.27
N GLY A 69 18.39 7.17 3.49
CA GLY A 69 18.42 7.04 2.04
C GLY A 69 18.66 8.34 1.29
N LYS A 70 18.65 9.50 1.99
CA LYS A 70 18.70 10.85 1.40
C LYS A 70 17.59 11.09 0.36
N VAL A 71 16.38 10.58 0.61
CA VAL A 71 15.24 10.70 -0.28
C VAL A 71 14.26 11.73 0.27
N LEU A 72 14.30 12.94 -0.28
CA LEU A 72 13.38 14.03 0.02
C LEU A 72 12.44 14.24 -1.16
N GLY A 73 11.13 14.34 -0.91
CA GLY A 73 10.22 14.55 -2.04
C GLY A 73 8.76 14.73 -1.67
N VAL A 74 7.96 14.83 -2.72
CA VAL A 74 6.51 14.96 -2.66
C VAL A 74 5.86 14.20 -3.81
N LYS A 75 4.85 13.39 -3.52
CA LYS A 75 3.88 12.95 -4.52
C LYS A 75 2.73 13.94 -4.54
N SER A 76 2.48 14.51 -5.71
CA SER A 76 1.34 15.37 -6.00
C SER A 76 0.37 14.63 -6.90
N GLY A 77 -0.91 14.64 -6.58
CA GLY A 77 -1.92 13.95 -7.37
C GLY A 77 -3.26 13.87 -6.68
N GLY A 78 -4.17 13.08 -7.27
CA GLY A 78 -5.51 13.00 -6.75
C GLY A 78 -6.39 11.99 -7.48
N TYR A 79 -7.68 12.18 -7.36
CA TYR A 79 -8.70 11.29 -7.91
C TYR A 79 -9.76 12.11 -8.67
N TRP A 80 -9.99 11.76 -9.92
CA TRP A 80 -10.99 12.33 -10.83
C TRP A 80 -11.94 11.23 -11.28
N PRO A 81 -13.16 11.11 -10.72
CA PRO A 81 -14.07 10.00 -10.99
C PRO A 81 -14.50 9.86 -12.45
N GLY A 82 -14.52 10.96 -13.22
CA GLY A 82 -14.88 10.96 -14.64
C GLY A 82 -13.74 10.66 -15.63
N ASN A 83 -12.53 10.39 -15.17
CA ASN A 83 -11.40 10.16 -16.09
C ASN A 83 -11.55 8.91 -16.94
N MET A 84 -12.17 7.84 -16.41
CA MET A 84 -12.39 6.59 -17.16
C MET A 84 -13.22 6.81 -18.43
N ASP A 85 -14.16 7.73 -18.43
CA ASP A 85 -14.96 8.07 -19.60
C ASP A 85 -14.12 8.70 -20.74
N ASN A 86 -12.93 9.20 -20.39
CA ASN A 86 -11.96 9.79 -21.31
C ASN A 86 -10.74 8.88 -21.57
N GLY A 87 -10.80 7.61 -21.16
CA GLY A 87 -9.71 6.65 -21.35
C GLY A 87 -8.49 6.88 -20.44
N LEU A 88 -8.65 7.67 -19.37
CA LEU A 88 -7.60 7.94 -18.38
C LEU A 88 -7.88 7.19 -17.08
N SER A 89 -6.83 6.91 -16.29
CA SER A 89 -7.01 6.44 -14.92
C SER A 89 -7.65 7.54 -14.06
N ASN A 90 -8.59 7.15 -13.18
CA ASN A 90 -9.18 8.07 -12.21
C ASN A 90 -8.14 8.61 -11.21
N HIS A 91 -7.12 7.83 -10.88
CA HIS A 91 -6.00 8.28 -10.09
C HIS A 91 -4.91 8.85 -11.01
N GLN A 92 -4.46 10.06 -10.71
CA GLN A 92 -3.36 10.74 -11.41
C GLN A 92 -2.35 11.25 -10.40
N SER A 93 -1.07 10.94 -10.59
CA SER A 93 -0.03 11.42 -9.69
C SER A 93 1.34 11.54 -10.37
N THR A 94 2.17 12.41 -9.80
CA THR A 94 3.58 12.60 -10.17
C THR A 94 4.40 12.73 -8.90
N VAL A 95 5.59 12.15 -8.89
CA VAL A 95 6.52 12.24 -7.77
C VAL A 95 7.67 13.20 -8.14
N PHE A 96 7.95 14.12 -7.24
CA PHE A 96 9.06 15.07 -7.31
C PHE A 96 10.08 14.73 -6.23
N LEU A 97 11.32 14.43 -6.63
CA LEU A 97 12.42 14.20 -5.72
C LEU A 97 13.39 15.38 -5.76
N PHE A 98 13.79 15.83 -4.57
CA PHE A 98 14.68 16.97 -4.40
C PHE A 98 16.02 16.52 -3.83
N ASP A 99 17.07 17.20 -4.21
CA ASP A 99 18.37 17.08 -3.55
C ASP A 99 18.24 17.66 -2.11
N PRO A 100 18.42 16.86 -1.06
CA PRO A 100 18.22 17.34 0.31
C PRO A 100 19.29 18.31 0.80
N ASP A 101 20.45 18.36 0.14
CA ASP A 101 21.55 19.25 0.52
C ASP A 101 21.36 20.66 -0.09
N THR A 102 20.64 20.78 -1.22
CA THR A 102 20.51 22.04 -1.97
C THR A 102 19.06 22.52 -2.16
N GLY A 103 18.09 21.65 -1.97
CA GLY A 103 16.67 21.90 -2.27
C GLY A 103 16.34 21.97 -3.76
N LYS A 104 17.28 21.66 -4.65
CA LYS A 104 17.04 21.61 -6.10
C LYS A 104 16.15 20.44 -6.46
N LEU A 105 15.19 20.64 -7.38
CA LEU A 105 14.47 19.55 -8.00
C LEU A 105 15.45 18.69 -8.81
N ALA A 106 15.57 17.43 -8.44
CA ALA A 106 16.52 16.49 -9.04
C ALA A 106 15.85 15.54 -10.01
N THR A 107 14.64 15.04 -9.66
CA THR A 107 13.93 14.05 -10.48
C THR A 107 12.43 14.27 -10.47
N LEU A 108 11.81 14.01 -11.64
CA LEU A 108 10.38 13.94 -11.83
C LEU A 108 10.05 12.52 -12.33
N VAL A 109 9.11 11.84 -11.65
CA VAL A 109 8.77 10.44 -11.92
C VAL A 109 7.27 10.28 -12.09
N GLY A 110 6.81 9.52 -13.09
CA GLY A 110 5.42 9.11 -13.25
C GLY A 110 4.95 8.33 -12.02
N GLY A 111 3.78 8.68 -11.47
CA GLY A 111 3.36 8.18 -10.17
C GLY A 111 2.20 7.19 -10.18
N ASN A 112 1.51 7.00 -11.32
CA ASN A 112 0.31 6.16 -11.37
C ASN A 112 0.64 4.68 -11.15
N TYR A 113 1.55 4.14 -11.96
CA TYR A 113 2.05 2.77 -11.80
C TYR A 113 2.73 2.58 -10.44
N LEU A 114 3.59 3.52 -10.04
CA LEU A 114 4.30 3.45 -8.77
C LEU A 114 3.33 3.42 -7.58
N THR A 115 2.24 4.18 -7.62
CA THR A 115 1.20 4.12 -6.58
C THR A 115 0.55 2.73 -6.49
N ALA A 116 0.34 2.05 -7.62
CA ALA A 116 -0.24 0.73 -7.61
C ALA A 116 0.72 -0.31 -7.03
N ILE A 117 1.96 -0.34 -7.52
CA ILE A 117 2.94 -1.36 -7.13
C ILE A 117 3.43 -1.18 -5.68
N ARG A 118 3.64 0.08 -5.19
CA ARG A 118 4.03 0.32 -3.79
C ARG A 118 2.91 -0.04 -2.80
N THR A 119 1.63 0.14 -3.20
CA THR A 119 0.50 -0.25 -2.36
C THR A 119 0.43 -1.78 -2.23
N ALA A 120 0.66 -2.49 -3.33
CA ALA A 120 0.74 -3.94 -3.32
C ALA A 120 1.98 -4.45 -2.54
N ALA A 121 3.11 -3.76 -2.65
CA ALA A 121 4.30 -4.07 -1.86
C ALA A 121 4.05 -3.91 -0.35
N SER A 122 3.27 -2.91 0.06
CA SER A 122 2.93 -2.69 1.48
C SER A 122 2.16 -3.87 2.08
N SER A 123 1.14 -4.37 1.39
CA SER A 123 0.43 -5.59 1.82
C SER A 123 1.33 -6.83 1.77
N ALA A 124 2.17 -6.95 0.74
CA ALA A 124 3.11 -8.06 0.61
C ALA A 124 4.10 -8.10 1.79
N VAL A 125 4.66 -6.95 2.19
CA VAL A 125 5.51 -6.83 3.39
C VAL A 125 4.75 -7.26 4.64
N SER A 126 3.51 -6.83 4.82
CA SER A 126 2.71 -7.26 5.98
C SER A 126 2.47 -8.76 5.99
N ILE A 127 2.16 -9.36 4.84
CA ILE A 127 1.96 -10.81 4.69
C ILE A 127 3.27 -11.56 5.00
N ALA A 128 4.40 -11.08 4.49
CA ALA A 128 5.70 -11.70 4.72
C ALA A 128 6.06 -11.79 6.20
N HIS A 129 5.77 -10.74 6.97
CA HIS A 129 6.15 -10.62 8.38
C HIS A 129 5.08 -11.10 9.37
N LEU A 130 3.79 -11.00 9.04
CA LEU A 130 2.70 -11.18 10.00
C LEU A 130 1.81 -12.38 9.74
N SER A 131 1.73 -12.91 8.50
CA SER A 131 0.91 -14.09 8.24
C SER A 131 1.61 -15.40 8.65
N ARG A 132 0.82 -16.44 8.91
CA ARG A 132 1.35 -17.77 9.15
C ARG A 132 2.14 -18.27 7.94
N LYS A 133 3.19 -19.04 8.18
CA LYS A 133 4.03 -19.59 7.10
C LYS A 133 3.34 -20.68 6.28
N ASP A 134 2.36 -21.35 6.88
CA ASP A 134 1.56 -22.42 6.28
C ASP A 134 0.24 -21.94 5.67
N ALA A 135 0.06 -20.63 5.49
CA ALA A 135 -1.12 -20.05 4.86
C ALA A 135 -1.30 -20.55 3.42
N LYS A 136 -2.51 -21.04 3.07
CA LYS A 136 -2.85 -21.67 1.79
C LYS A 136 -3.97 -20.96 1.03
N VAL A 137 -4.85 -20.26 1.73
CA VAL A 137 -6.02 -19.61 1.12
C VAL A 137 -5.90 -18.10 1.24
N LEU A 138 -5.87 -17.41 0.10
CA LEU A 138 -5.86 -15.96 0.00
C LEU A 138 -7.27 -15.44 -0.26
N GLY A 139 -7.77 -14.56 0.61
CA GLY A 139 -9.03 -13.86 0.48
C GLY A 139 -8.83 -12.47 -0.14
N MET A 140 -9.67 -12.11 -1.12
CA MET A 140 -9.66 -10.80 -1.76
C MET A 140 -11.02 -10.12 -1.60
N VAL A 141 -11.07 -8.99 -0.89
CA VAL A 141 -12.27 -8.14 -0.77
C VAL A 141 -12.06 -6.87 -1.59
N GLY A 142 -12.76 -6.80 -2.71
CA GLY A 142 -12.57 -5.77 -3.73
C GLY A 142 -11.90 -6.28 -4.99
N ALA A 143 -12.45 -5.89 -6.15
CA ALA A 143 -11.98 -6.27 -7.48
C ALA A 143 -11.69 -5.04 -8.38
N GLY A 144 -11.30 -3.91 -7.77
CA GLY A 144 -10.93 -2.67 -8.46
C GLY A 144 -9.56 -2.74 -9.14
N HIS A 145 -9.07 -1.59 -9.62
CA HIS A 145 -7.78 -1.48 -10.31
C HIS A 145 -6.60 -2.04 -9.47
N GLN A 146 -6.57 -1.74 -8.19
CA GLN A 146 -5.50 -2.16 -7.28
C GLN A 146 -5.47 -3.68 -7.02
N SER A 147 -6.61 -4.36 -7.10
CA SER A 147 -6.75 -5.74 -6.65
C SER A 147 -5.84 -6.74 -7.39
N THR A 148 -5.57 -6.52 -8.68
CA THR A 148 -4.68 -7.39 -9.46
C THR A 148 -3.21 -7.24 -9.07
N PHE A 149 -2.78 -6.03 -8.71
CA PHE A 149 -1.45 -5.78 -8.14
C PHE A 149 -1.30 -6.44 -6.77
N GLN A 150 -2.33 -6.30 -5.92
CA GLN A 150 -2.39 -6.92 -4.59
C GLN A 150 -2.27 -8.43 -4.67
N LEU A 151 -3.08 -9.07 -5.52
CA LEU A 151 -3.08 -10.52 -5.68
C LEU A 151 -1.71 -11.04 -6.14
N ARG A 152 -1.09 -10.40 -7.14
CA ARG A 152 0.22 -10.81 -7.66
C ARG A 152 1.32 -10.68 -6.60
N ALA A 153 1.34 -9.59 -5.84
CA ALA A 153 2.34 -9.34 -4.82
C ALA A 153 2.17 -10.28 -3.60
N ALA A 154 0.93 -10.55 -3.19
CA ALA A 154 0.61 -11.46 -2.11
C ALA A 154 0.98 -12.91 -2.44
N ALA A 155 0.74 -13.36 -3.67
CA ALA A 155 1.02 -14.72 -4.12
C ALA A 155 2.52 -15.10 -4.04
N GLU A 156 3.42 -14.11 -4.03
CA GLU A 156 4.86 -14.32 -3.88
C GLU A 156 5.29 -14.53 -2.42
N GLN A 157 4.40 -14.27 -1.44
CA GLN A 157 4.78 -14.29 -0.03
C GLN A 157 4.51 -15.62 0.67
N ARG A 158 3.62 -16.44 0.13
CA ARG A 158 3.27 -17.78 0.67
C ARG A 158 2.92 -18.71 -0.49
N ASP A 159 3.01 -20.01 -0.21
CA ASP A 159 2.62 -21.07 -1.15
C ASP A 159 1.09 -21.24 -1.13
N PHE A 160 0.38 -20.19 -1.59
CA PHE A 160 -1.07 -20.25 -1.72
C PHE A 160 -1.50 -21.31 -2.75
N GLU A 161 -2.63 -21.92 -2.50
CA GLU A 161 -3.25 -22.93 -3.38
C GLU A 161 -4.56 -22.40 -4.00
N LYS A 162 -5.22 -21.47 -3.26
CA LYS A 162 -6.56 -20.99 -3.60
C LYS A 162 -6.72 -19.51 -3.31
N VAL A 163 -7.50 -18.85 -4.18
CA VAL A 163 -8.04 -17.50 -4.00
C VAL A 163 -9.55 -17.58 -3.82
N VAL A 164 -10.06 -17.02 -2.73
CA VAL A 164 -11.49 -16.76 -2.53
C VAL A 164 -11.72 -15.26 -2.63
N ALA A 165 -12.75 -14.83 -3.36
CA ALA A 165 -12.95 -13.41 -3.62
C ALA A 165 -14.40 -12.97 -3.48
N TRP A 166 -14.56 -11.73 -3.01
CA TRP A 166 -15.85 -11.06 -2.97
C TRP A 166 -15.73 -9.61 -3.47
N ASN A 167 -16.74 -9.16 -4.18
CA ASN A 167 -16.91 -7.77 -4.59
C ASN A 167 -18.41 -7.43 -4.68
N PRO A 168 -18.85 -6.20 -4.32
CA PRO A 168 -20.26 -5.80 -4.44
C PRO A 168 -20.75 -5.83 -5.89
N HIS A 169 -19.84 -5.83 -6.86
CA HIS A 169 -20.05 -5.96 -8.30
C HIS A 169 -19.43 -7.28 -8.78
N PRO A 170 -20.15 -8.42 -8.74
CA PRO A 170 -19.58 -9.74 -9.07
C PRO A 170 -19.03 -9.83 -10.50
N GLU A 171 -19.55 -9.02 -11.41
CA GLU A 171 -19.09 -8.92 -12.80
C GLU A 171 -17.62 -8.44 -12.93
N MET A 172 -17.03 -7.92 -11.86
CA MET A 172 -15.62 -7.54 -11.82
C MET A 172 -14.69 -8.67 -11.38
N LEU A 173 -15.21 -9.76 -10.79
CA LEU A 173 -14.41 -10.88 -10.30
C LEU A 173 -13.60 -11.60 -11.40
N PRO A 174 -14.04 -11.69 -12.66
CA PRO A 174 -13.25 -12.33 -13.73
C PRO A 174 -11.84 -11.77 -13.90
N ARG A 175 -11.59 -10.52 -13.53
CA ARG A 175 -10.21 -9.97 -13.56
C ARG A 175 -9.28 -10.60 -12.52
N LEU A 176 -9.79 -10.94 -11.33
CA LEU A 176 -9.04 -11.67 -10.31
C LEU A 176 -8.88 -13.15 -10.69
N GLU A 177 -9.93 -13.75 -11.25
CA GLU A 177 -9.88 -15.12 -11.76
C GLU A 177 -8.80 -15.29 -12.83
N ALA A 178 -8.71 -14.34 -13.77
CA ALA A 178 -7.65 -14.35 -14.79
C ALA A 178 -6.25 -14.32 -14.16
N VAL A 179 -6.01 -13.46 -13.17
CA VAL A 179 -4.73 -13.40 -12.46
C VAL A 179 -4.45 -14.67 -11.65
N ALA A 180 -5.44 -15.20 -10.94
CA ALA A 180 -5.30 -16.45 -10.20
C ALA A 180 -4.94 -17.63 -11.15
N SER A 181 -5.59 -17.70 -12.32
CA SER A 181 -5.29 -18.70 -13.35
C SER A 181 -3.84 -18.57 -13.88
N GLU A 182 -3.37 -17.35 -14.16
CA GLU A 182 -1.98 -17.10 -14.58
C GLU A 182 -0.96 -17.56 -13.52
N LEU A 183 -1.33 -17.46 -12.23
CA LEU A 183 -0.52 -17.86 -11.09
C LEU A 183 -0.66 -19.35 -10.74
N GLY A 184 -1.55 -20.08 -11.42
CA GLY A 184 -1.82 -21.50 -11.17
C GLY A 184 -2.62 -21.76 -9.88
N LEU A 185 -3.38 -20.76 -9.41
CA LEU A 185 -4.18 -20.82 -8.19
C LEU A 185 -5.64 -21.16 -8.52
N GLU A 186 -6.28 -21.99 -7.68
CA GLU A 186 -7.74 -22.17 -7.73
C GLU A 186 -8.43 -20.84 -7.41
N PHE A 187 -9.54 -20.53 -8.11
CA PHE A 187 -10.33 -19.32 -7.88
C PHE A 187 -11.78 -19.64 -7.56
N GLN A 188 -12.35 -18.95 -6.58
CA GLN A 188 -13.76 -19.05 -6.24
C GLN A 188 -14.32 -17.71 -5.78
N GLY A 189 -15.40 -17.24 -6.43
CA GLY A 189 -16.25 -16.16 -5.90
C GLY A 189 -17.14 -16.72 -4.79
N VAL A 190 -17.16 -16.06 -3.62
CA VAL A 190 -17.87 -16.52 -2.40
C VAL A 190 -18.58 -15.36 -1.71
N SER A 191 -19.40 -15.65 -0.70
CA SER A 191 -19.92 -14.62 0.20
C SER A 191 -18.82 -14.08 1.15
N GLN A 192 -19.07 -12.94 1.79
CA GLN A 192 -18.16 -12.34 2.77
C GLN A 192 -17.92 -13.26 3.96
N GLU A 193 -18.97 -13.90 4.48
CA GLU A 193 -18.89 -14.87 5.57
C GLU A 193 -18.05 -16.10 5.18
N GLU A 194 -18.31 -16.67 3.99
CA GLU A 194 -17.53 -17.79 3.49
C GLU A 194 -16.06 -17.42 3.27
N LEU A 195 -15.78 -16.18 2.81
CA LEU A 195 -14.43 -15.69 2.65
C LEU A 195 -13.70 -15.62 3.99
N GLY A 196 -14.32 -15.00 5.00
CA GLY A 196 -13.76 -14.90 6.35
C GLY A 196 -13.47 -16.26 6.99
N ALA A 197 -14.37 -17.24 6.78
CA ALA A 197 -14.24 -18.60 7.32
C ALA A 197 -13.16 -19.45 6.61
N GLN A 198 -12.85 -19.17 5.34
CA GLN A 198 -11.91 -19.96 4.54
C GLN A 198 -10.50 -19.38 4.50
N ALA A 199 -10.35 -18.05 4.41
CA ALA A 199 -9.07 -17.41 4.11
C ALA A 199 -8.09 -17.45 5.30
N ASP A 200 -6.82 -17.71 5.01
CA ASP A 200 -5.69 -17.61 5.97
C ASP A 200 -5.09 -16.19 5.95
N VAL A 201 -5.14 -15.55 4.79
CA VAL A 201 -4.76 -14.16 4.57
C VAL A 201 -5.91 -13.47 3.84
N ILE A 202 -6.28 -12.28 4.28
CA ILE A 202 -7.32 -11.47 3.63
C ILE A 202 -6.74 -10.11 3.28
N ILE A 203 -6.93 -9.67 2.03
CA ILE A 203 -6.64 -8.31 1.62
C ILE A 203 -7.97 -7.61 1.35
N THR A 204 -8.21 -6.49 2.01
CA THR A 204 -9.30 -5.58 1.66
C THR A 204 -8.73 -4.38 0.91
N ILE A 205 -9.34 -4.05 -0.22
CA ILE A 205 -8.91 -2.95 -1.10
C ILE A 205 -10.13 -2.31 -1.79
N THR A 206 -10.97 -1.70 -1.00
CA THR A 206 -12.22 -1.09 -1.43
C THR A 206 -12.28 0.40 -1.09
N SER A 207 -13.37 1.05 -1.47
CA SER A 207 -13.69 2.42 -1.06
C SER A 207 -14.89 2.47 -0.11
N ALA A 208 -15.13 1.41 0.66
CA ALA A 208 -16.29 1.29 1.53
C ALA A 208 -16.27 2.30 2.70
N PHE A 209 -17.46 2.73 3.10
CA PHE A 209 -17.72 3.55 4.29
C PHE A 209 -18.49 2.79 5.37
N GLU A 210 -18.74 1.50 5.14
CA GLU A 210 -19.41 0.59 6.07
C GLU A 210 -18.63 -0.72 6.09
N PRO A 211 -18.57 -1.43 7.24
CA PRO A 211 -17.80 -2.65 7.34
C PRO A 211 -18.31 -3.74 6.40
N LEU A 212 -17.37 -4.38 5.71
CA LEU A 212 -17.61 -5.48 4.79
C LEU A 212 -17.28 -6.84 5.40
N LEU A 213 -16.41 -6.88 6.41
CA LEU A 213 -16.06 -8.09 7.15
C LEU A 213 -16.38 -7.91 8.64
N MET A 214 -17.06 -8.91 9.21
CA MET A 214 -17.45 -8.93 10.63
C MET A 214 -16.52 -9.84 11.43
N SER A 215 -16.27 -9.48 12.69
CA SER A 215 -15.37 -10.21 13.59
C SER A 215 -15.73 -11.69 13.72
N GLU A 216 -17.01 -12.02 13.81
CA GLU A 216 -17.52 -13.38 13.95
C GLU A 216 -17.32 -14.27 12.72
N TRP A 217 -16.98 -13.72 11.56
CA TRP A 217 -16.71 -14.49 10.35
C TRP A 217 -15.24 -14.89 10.20
N ILE A 218 -14.35 -14.22 10.94
CA ILE A 218 -12.91 -14.41 10.77
C ILE A 218 -12.41 -15.57 11.62
N LYS A 219 -11.83 -16.57 10.97
CA LYS A 219 -11.26 -17.71 11.68
C LYS A 219 -9.97 -17.35 12.45
N PRO A 220 -9.67 -18.04 13.56
CA PRO A 220 -8.39 -17.88 14.26
C PRO A 220 -7.19 -18.07 13.32
N GLY A 221 -6.13 -17.32 13.56
CA GLY A 221 -4.89 -17.40 12.81
C GLY A 221 -4.85 -16.62 11.49
N THR A 222 -5.96 -15.95 11.13
CA THR A 222 -6.02 -15.11 9.92
C THR A 222 -5.11 -13.88 10.04
N HIS A 223 -4.48 -13.49 8.94
CA HIS A 223 -3.85 -12.19 8.75
C HIS A 223 -4.71 -11.32 7.83
N LEU A 224 -5.05 -10.11 8.25
CA LEU A 224 -5.77 -9.13 7.44
C LEU A 224 -4.81 -8.01 7.03
N ALA A 225 -4.76 -7.68 5.74
CA ALA A 225 -4.12 -6.48 5.19
C ALA A 225 -5.23 -5.54 4.70
N CYS A 226 -5.58 -4.54 5.52
CA CYS A 226 -6.62 -3.56 5.22
C CYS A 226 -5.99 -2.38 4.46
N MET A 227 -6.22 -2.31 3.14
CA MET A 227 -5.51 -1.41 2.24
C MET A 227 -6.40 -0.33 1.62
N GLY A 228 -7.71 -0.37 1.88
CA GLY A 228 -8.67 0.54 1.26
C GLY A 228 -8.99 1.80 2.06
N THR A 229 -8.67 1.81 3.35
CA THR A 229 -9.05 2.89 4.26
C THR A 229 -7.93 3.93 4.39
N ASP A 230 -8.10 5.06 3.71
CA ASP A 230 -7.13 6.16 3.62
C ASP A 230 -7.79 7.55 3.77
N THR A 231 -9.01 7.58 4.28
CA THR A 231 -9.82 8.80 4.37
C THR A 231 -10.75 8.69 5.59
N LYS A 232 -11.01 9.82 6.24
CA LYS A 232 -11.91 9.88 7.38
C LYS A 232 -13.30 9.33 7.05
N GLY A 233 -13.79 8.43 7.89
CA GLY A 233 -15.11 7.79 7.79
C GLY A 233 -15.14 6.52 6.93
N LYS A 234 -14.10 6.20 6.14
CA LYS A 234 -14.01 4.89 5.48
C LYS A 234 -13.89 3.78 6.50
N GLN A 235 -14.38 2.58 6.12
CA GLN A 235 -14.32 1.39 6.96
C GLN A 235 -14.49 0.13 6.08
N GLU A 236 -13.60 -0.84 6.21
CA GLU A 236 -13.67 -2.13 5.52
C GLU A 236 -13.98 -3.30 6.46
N VAL A 237 -13.54 -3.22 7.73
CA VAL A 237 -13.80 -4.23 8.75
C VAL A 237 -14.50 -3.63 9.97
N ASP A 238 -15.23 -4.42 10.73
CA ASP A 238 -15.91 -3.90 11.90
C ASP A 238 -14.93 -3.56 13.03
N ALA A 239 -15.28 -2.57 13.86
CA ALA A 239 -14.42 -2.12 14.94
C ALA A 239 -14.12 -3.24 15.98
N LYS A 240 -14.99 -4.24 16.13
CA LYS A 240 -14.75 -5.38 17.02
C LYS A 240 -13.62 -6.26 16.48
N LEU A 241 -13.53 -6.42 15.18
CA LEU A 241 -12.43 -7.15 14.55
C LEU A 241 -11.09 -6.45 14.79
N VAL A 242 -11.06 -5.11 14.62
CA VAL A 242 -9.85 -4.31 14.92
C VAL A 242 -9.42 -4.47 16.38
N VAL A 243 -10.38 -4.41 17.32
CA VAL A 243 -10.10 -4.56 18.77
C VAL A 243 -9.65 -5.99 19.14
N SER A 244 -10.12 -7.01 18.44
CA SER A 244 -9.78 -8.42 18.71
C SER A 244 -8.48 -8.87 18.08
N ALA A 245 -7.95 -8.11 17.12
CA ALA A 245 -6.71 -8.40 16.42
C ALA A 245 -5.49 -7.72 17.08
N THR A 246 -4.32 -8.25 16.84
CA THR A 246 -3.06 -7.51 17.07
C THR A 246 -2.84 -6.60 15.87
N VAL A 247 -2.88 -5.29 16.13
CA VAL A 247 -2.90 -4.26 15.07
C VAL A 247 -1.50 -3.75 14.77
N PHE A 248 -1.15 -3.77 13.50
CA PHE A 248 0.06 -3.18 12.92
C PHE A 248 -0.32 -2.13 11.88
N THR A 249 0.55 -1.16 11.65
CA THR A 249 0.32 -0.11 10.64
C THR A 249 1.61 0.38 10.00
N ASP A 250 1.48 1.07 8.89
CA ASP A 250 2.58 1.84 8.30
C ASP A 250 2.82 3.17 9.07
N GLU A 251 1.77 3.84 9.58
CA GLU A 251 1.87 5.10 10.30
C GLU A 251 0.76 5.24 11.34
N VAL A 252 1.11 5.23 12.63
CA VAL A 252 0.13 5.28 13.73
C VAL A 252 -0.76 6.53 13.66
N ALA A 253 -0.18 7.71 13.42
CA ALA A 253 -0.92 8.96 13.35
C ALA A 253 -1.98 8.97 12.21
N GLN A 254 -1.73 8.27 11.12
CA GLN A 254 -2.71 8.11 10.03
C GLN A 254 -3.73 7.00 10.36
N SER A 255 -3.29 5.87 10.90
CA SER A 255 -4.16 4.75 11.28
C SER A 255 -5.30 5.20 12.20
N VAL A 256 -5.00 5.98 13.23
CA VAL A 256 -5.98 6.45 14.21
C VAL A 256 -6.90 7.58 13.70
N THR A 257 -6.57 8.21 12.57
CA THR A 257 -7.33 9.38 12.07
C THR A 257 -8.06 9.14 10.76
N ILE A 258 -7.46 8.38 9.85
CA ILE A 258 -7.95 8.12 8.49
C ILE A 258 -7.82 6.65 8.08
N GLY A 259 -7.14 5.81 8.87
CA GLY A 259 -6.96 4.37 8.65
C GLY A 259 -8.11 3.54 9.22
N GLU A 260 -7.96 2.23 9.15
CA GLU A 260 -8.98 1.27 9.60
C GLU A 260 -9.21 1.32 11.12
N ALA A 261 -8.18 1.71 11.90
CA ALA A 261 -8.29 1.81 13.36
C ALA A 261 -9.09 3.04 13.84
N GLN A 262 -9.40 4.03 12.97
CA GLN A 262 -10.04 5.29 13.36
C GLN A 262 -11.34 5.11 14.17
N HIS A 263 -12.16 4.11 13.82
CA HIS A 263 -13.46 3.87 14.49
C HIS A 263 -13.27 3.22 15.87
N ALA A 264 -12.36 2.26 16.00
CA ALA A 264 -12.04 1.60 17.25
C ALA A 264 -11.38 2.56 18.25
N VAL A 265 -10.46 3.41 17.78
CA VAL A 265 -9.81 4.43 18.60
C VAL A 265 -10.77 5.56 18.94
N GLY A 266 -11.54 6.06 17.97
CA GLY A 266 -12.53 7.13 18.17
C GLY A 266 -13.64 6.76 19.16
N SER A 267 -13.98 5.48 19.31
CA SER A 267 -14.92 4.98 20.34
C SER A 267 -14.27 4.72 21.70
N GLY A 268 -12.95 4.81 21.82
CA GLY A 268 -12.19 4.48 23.02
C GLY A 268 -12.03 2.97 23.26
N ALA A 269 -12.37 2.12 22.29
CA ALA A 269 -12.26 0.66 22.41
C ALA A 269 -10.84 0.15 22.15
N LEU A 270 -10.00 0.93 21.46
CA LEU A 270 -8.59 0.67 21.23
C LEU A 270 -7.77 1.92 21.58
N SER A 271 -6.62 1.74 22.23
CA SER A 271 -5.64 2.81 22.44
C SER A 271 -4.67 2.87 21.26
N ASP A 272 -4.23 4.05 20.88
CA ASP A 272 -3.17 4.27 19.88
C ASP A 272 -1.85 3.57 20.26
N ASP A 273 -1.52 3.50 21.55
CA ASP A 273 -0.36 2.77 22.07
C ASP A 273 -0.41 1.24 21.83
N ALA A 274 -1.59 0.70 21.52
CA ALA A 274 -1.76 -0.71 21.18
C ALA A 274 -1.48 -1.01 19.69
N ILE A 275 -1.24 0.02 18.88
CA ILE A 275 -0.97 -0.11 17.45
C ILE A 275 0.54 -0.07 17.20
N THR A 276 1.08 -1.12 16.63
CA THR A 276 2.53 -1.27 16.41
C THR A 276 2.92 -0.88 14.97
N PRO A 277 3.89 0.02 14.78
CA PRO A 277 4.48 0.24 13.46
C PRO A 277 5.10 -1.06 12.91
N ILE A 278 4.77 -1.45 11.67
CA ILE A 278 5.31 -2.69 11.08
C ILE A 278 6.84 -2.68 10.99
N GLY A 279 7.45 -1.51 10.87
CA GLY A 279 8.89 -1.35 10.89
C GLY A 279 9.57 -1.87 12.14
N ALA A 280 8.88 -1.87 13.30
CA ALA A 280 9.39 -2.47 14.53
C ALA A 280 9.51 -4.00 14.41
N VAL A 281 8.60 -4.65 13.67
CA VAL A 281 8.69 -6.09 13.38
C VAL A 281 9.85 -6.37 12.42
N ILE A 282 9.98 -5.57 11.38
CA ILE A 282 11.07 -5.69 10.38
C ILE A 282 12.44 -5.54 11.05
N ASN A 283 12.57 -4.60 12.00
CA ASN A 283 13.80 -4.38 12.76
C ASN A 283 14.07 -5.42 13.88
N GLY A 284 13.13 -6.34 14.14
CA GLY A 284 13.24 -7.33 15.23
C GLY A 284 13.00 -6.75 16.64
N GLU A 285 12.45 -5.56 16.74
CA GLU A 285 12.09 -4.88 18.00
C GLU A 285 10.73 -5.36 18.54
N HIS A 286 9.89 -5.94 17.67
CA HIS A 286 8.62 -6.57 18.01
C HIS A 286 8.55 -7.95 17.33
N PRO A 287 8.04 -8.99 18.02
CA PRO A 287 8.01 -10.36 17.46
C PRO A 287 7.07 -10.56 16.28
N GLY A 288 6.19 -9.63 16.00
CA GLY A 288 5.10 -9.80 15.04
C GLY A 288 4.01 -10.69 15.61
N ARG A 289 3.60 -11.71 14.85
CA ARG A 289 2.64 -12.73 15.28
C ARG A 289 3.20 -13.56 16.44
N SER A 290 2.43 -13.72 17.51
CA SER A 290 2.84 -14.43 18.76
C SER A 290 2.31 -15.86 18.85
N SER A 291 1.22 -16.21 18.17
CA SER A 291 0.64 -17.55 18.15
C SER A 291 0.00 -17.93 16.81
N ALA A 292 -0.28 -19.23 16.63
CA ALA A 292 -0.94 -19.72 15.41
C ALA A 292 -2.41 -19.28 15.33
N GLU A 293 -3.07 -19.07 16.45
CA GLU A 293 -4.48 -18.70 16.56
C GLU A 293 -4.71 -17.19 16.54
N GLU A 294 -3.66 -16.40 16.76
CA GLU A 294 -3.74 -14.94 16.78
C GLU A 294 -4.24 -14.39 15.45
N ILE A 295 -5.19 -13.47 15.50
CA ILE A 295 -5.57 -12.68 14.34
C ILE A 295 -4.66 -11.45 14.31
N THR A 296 -3.96 -11.22 13.20
CA THR A 296 -3.15 -10.03 12.98
C THR A 296 -3.79 -9.15 11.92
N LEU A 297 -3.79 -7.84 12.13
CA LEU A 297 -4.32 -6.87 11.20
C LEU A 297 -3.24 -5.84 10.87
N PHE A 298 -2.99 -5.60 9.59
CA PHE A 298 -2.17 -4.52 9.09
C PHE A 298 -3.08 -3.44 8.49
N ASP A 299 -3.05 -2.25 9.07
CA ASP A 299 -3.74 -1.05 8.58
C ASP A 299 -2.80 -0.26 7.67
N GLY A 300 -2.96 -0.45 6.37
CA GLY A 300 -2.13 0.17 5.34
C GLY A 300 -2.68 1.49 4.85
N THR A 301 -2.36 2.58 5.53
CA THR A 301 -2.91 3.92 5.25
C THR A 301 -2.31 4.60 4.01
N GLY A 302 -1.14 4.10 3.57
CA GLY A 302 -0.44 4.63 2.41
C GLY A 302 0.28 5.95 2.67
N VAL A 303 1.53 5.87 3.09
CA VAL A 303 2.37 7.02 3.43
C VAL A 303 3.16 7.55 2.24
N GLY A 304 3.52 8.82 2.28
CA GLY A 304 4.31 9.48 1.23
C GLY A 304 5.67 8.82 1.00
N LEU A 305 6.32 8.38 2.07
CA LEU A 305 7.64 7.73 2.00
C LEU A 305 7.67 6.46 1.15
N GLN A 306 6.57 5.69 1.07
CA GLN A 306 6.49 4.54 0.16
C GLN A 306 6.60 4.99 -1.31
N ASP A 307 5.87 6.05 -1.67
CA ASP A 307 5.90 6.62 -3.02
C ASP A 307 7.30 7.15 -3.37
N LEU A 308 7.95 7.83 -2.40
CA LEU A 308 9.29 8.39 -2.58
C LEU A 308 10.36 7.31 -2.70
N ALA A 309 10.29 6.26 -1.89
CA ALA A 309 11.23 5.13 -1.91
C ALA A 309 11.20 4.43 -3.29
N VAL A 310 10.02 4.06 -3.77
CA VAL A 310 9.87 3.38 -5.07
C VAL A 310 10.23 4.31 -6.23
N ALA A 311 9.90 5.62 -6.15
CA ALA A 311 10.31 6.60 -7.15
C ALA A 311 11.84 6.80 -7.19
N SER A 312 12.51 6.75 -6.04
CA SER A 312 13.98 6.77 -5.96
C SER A 312 14.61 5.56 -6.66
N VAL A 313 14.04 4.37 -6.46
CA VAL A 313 14.47 3.14 -7.16
C VAL A 313 14.25 3.28 -8.67
N ALA A 314 13.08 3.75 -9.11
CA ALA A 314 12.80 4.00 -10.53
C ALA A 314 13.82 4.96 -11.16
N ALA A 315 14.14 6.06 -10.45
CA ALA A 315 15.14 7.03 -10.91
C ALA A 315 16.55 6.42 -11.04
N GLN A 316 16.95 5.60 -10.06
CA GLN A 316 18.27 4.93 -10.09
C GLN A 316 18.35 3.93 -11.24
N LEU A 317 17.33 3.09 -11.42
CA LEU A 317 17.29 2.09 -12.49
C LEU A 317 17.27 2.75 -13.87
N ALA A 318 16.48 3.81 -14.07
CA ALA A 318 16.43 4.56 -15.33
C ALA A 318 17.75 5.27 -15.65
N ALA A 319 18.43 5.80 -14.62
CA ALA A 319 19.76 6.39 -14.80
C ALA A 319 20.82 5.35 -15.18
N GLN A 320 20.79 4.16 -14.57
CA GLN A 320 21.69 3.05 -14.87
C GLN A 320 21.46 2.48 -16.28
N ALA A 321 20.19 2.35 -16.68
CA ALA A 321 19.80 1.89 -18.00
C ALA A 321 20.05 2.94 -19.11
N GLY A 322 20.27 4.19 -18.74
CA GLY A 322 20.42 5.31 -19.69
C GLY A 322 19.15 5.67 -20.43
N THR A 323 17.97 5.33 -19.89
CA THR A 323 16.66 5.53 -20.53
C THR A 323 15.96 6.80 -20.04
N ALA A 324 16.38 7.35 -18.91
CA ALA A 324 15.83 8.60 -18.39
C ALA A 324 16.17 9.81 -19.25
N GLN A 325 15.21 10.68 -19.48
CA GLN A 325 15.44 11.96 -20.13
C GLN A 325 16.10 12.96 -19.17
N ARG A 326 16.96 13.81 -19.69
CA ARG A 326 17.55 14.93 -18.93
C ARG A 326 17.18 16.24 -19.55
N VAL A 327 16.71 17.16 -18.71
CA VAL A 327 16.29 18.50 -19.11
C VAL A 327 17.02 19.54 -18.26
N LEU A 328 17.60 20.54 -18.90
CA LEU A 328 18.15 21.71 -18.20
C LEU A 328 16.99 22.64 -17.82
N LEU A 329 16.87 23.00 -16.53
CA LEU A 329 15.91 23.97 -16.00
C LEU A 329 16.56 25.35 -15.93
#